data_342d330bdf62cb2e29744b801df0443b
#
_entry.id   342d330bdf62cb2e29744b801df0443b
#
_cell.length_a   1.000
_cell.length_b   1.000
_cell.length_c   1.000
_cell.angle_alpha   90.00
_cell.angle_beta   90.00
_cell.angle_gamma   90.00
#
_symmetry.space_group_name_H-M   'P 1'
#
loop_
_entity.id
_entity.type
_entity.pdbx_description
1 polymer ?
#
loop_
_entity_poly.entity_id
_entity_poly.type
_entity_poly.pdbx_seq_one_letter_code
_entity_poly.pdbx_strand_id
1 'polypeptide(L)'
;MFHRHVWPGTTALALWTCIAGAALAQATDPGEALAAKEIPGVSADAEISRHRDGERDPTRGAVTNLPIPRYVSLKGGEGNARRGPSLSHRIDWVFRHAGMPLRVVAEFGHWRRVVDQDGAGGWVHYSLLSGVRTAIVQKDMLELLAKPDERSNVVARAEAGAIVRLHECTVDWCRVSGGGEKGWVLKTTIWGVDPDEIRD
;
A
#
# COMPACT_ATOMS: atom_id res chain seq x y z
N MET A 1 -2.24 -23.73 38.45
CA MET A 1 -1.60 -25.04 38.25
C MET A 1 -0.79 -25.00 37.00
N PHE A 2 0.52 -24.81 37.10
CA PHE A 2 1.48 -24.71 35.99
C PHE A 2 2.03 -26.10 35.67
N HIS A 3 1.98 -26.58 34.44
CA HIS A 3 2.74 -27.73 33.98
C HIS A 3 3.77 -27.29 32.95
N ARG A 4 5.03 -27.30 33.37
CA ARG A 4 6.21 -27.16 32.53
C ARG A 4 6.61 -28.57 32.05
N HIS A 5 6.69 -28.78 30.74
CA HIS A 5 7.39 -29.92 30.17
C HIS A 5 8.78 -29.49 29.70
N VAL A 6 9.78 -30.04 30.36
CA VAL A 6 11.19 -29.97 30.00
C VAL A 6 11.51 -31.21 29.17
N TRP A 7 12.14 -31.08 28.04
CA TRP A 7 12.74 -32.17 27.27
C TRP A 7 14.27 -32.02 27.29
N PRO A 8 15.01 -33.10 27.53
CA PRO A 8 16.47 -33.10 27.56
C PRO A 8 17.06 -33.25 26.15
N GLY A 9 18.20 -32.60 25.97
CA GLY A 9 18.96 -32.63 24.77
C GLY A 9 19.74 -33.96 24.56
N THR A 10 20.06 -34.20 23.30
CA THR A 10 21.13 -35.14 22.91
C THR A 10 21.98 -34.50 21.80
N THR A 11 23.22 -34.24 22.17
CA THR A 11 24.35 -33.86 21.32
C THR A 11 24.80 -35.08 20.51
N ALA A 12 24.96 -34.91 19.19
CA ALA A 12 25.77 -35.80 18.36
C ALA A 12 26.73 -34.98 17.52
N LEU A 13 27.99 -34.99 17.91
CA LEU A 13 29.13 -34.58 17.08
C LEU A 13 29.35 -35.65 15.99
N ALA A 14 29.44 -35.25 14.75
CA ALA A 14 30.04 -36.02 13.67
C ALA A 14 31.16 -35.18 13.03
N LEU A 15 32.36 -35.55 13.34
CA LEU A 15 33.58 -35.17 12.65
C LEU A 15 33.60 -35.86 11.28
N TRP A 16 33.79 -35.08 10.21
CA TRP A 16 34.24 -35.63 8.92
C TRP A 16 35.49 -34.90 8.46
N THR A 17 36.49 -35.72 8.26
CA THR A 17 37.88 -35.41 7.93
C THR A 17 38.03 -35.00 6.47
N CYS A 18 38.93 -34.05 6.26
CA CYS A 18 39.47 -33.59 4.99
C CYS A 18 40.08 -34.69 4.15
N ILE A 19 39.88 -34.67 2.83
CA ILE A 19 40.80 -35.21 1.85
C ILE A 19 41.04 -34.13 0.77
N ALA A 20 42.26 -33.63 0.77
CA ALA A 20 42.79 -32.75 -0.25
C ALA A 20 43.18 -33.59 -1.48
N GLY A 21 42.64 -33.23 -2.62
CA GLY A 21 43.07 -33.75 -3.93
C GLY A 21 43.44 -32.59 -4.86
N ALA A 22 44.72 -32.30 -4.97
CA ALA A 22 45.24 -31.38 -5.97
C ALA A 22 45.35 -32.12 -7.33
N ALA A 23 44.70 -31.61 -8.34
CA ALA A 23 44.95 -31.96 -9.73
C ALA A 23 45.32 -30.72 -10.53
N LEU A 24 46.59 -30.62 -10.86
CA LEU A 24 47.14 -29.70 -11.85
C LEU A 24 46.72 -30.21 -13.23
N ALA A 25 46.03 -29.40 -14.02
CA ALA A 25 45.87 -29.60 -15.44
C ALA A 25 46.22 -28.30 -16.17
N GLN A 26 47.08 -28.45 -17.10
CA GLN A 26 47.84 -27.46 -17.87
C GLN A 26 46.98 -26.68 -18.85
N ALA A 27 47.37 -25.43 -19.05
CA ALA A 27 46.94 -24.56 -20.11
C ALA A 27 47.35 -25.08 -21.48
N THR A 28 46.42 -25.12 -22.42
CA THR A 28 46.70 -25.03 -23.82
C THR A 28 45.80 -23.97 -24.44
N ASP A 29 46.44 -22.86 -24.78
CA ASP A 29 45.94 -21.89 -25.71
C ASP A 29 46.15 -22.40 -27.14
N PRO A 30 45.18 -22.28 -28.01
CA PRO A 30 45.47 -21.67 -29.29
C PRO A 30 44.40 -20.63 -29.66
N GLY A 31 44.89 -19.41 -29.87
CA GLY A 31 44.13 -18.33 -30.47
C GLY A 31 43.61 -18.74 -31.84
N GLU A 32 42.31 -18.56 -31.97
CA GLU A 32 41.69 -18.45 -33.29
C GLU A 32 40.77 -17.22 -33.29
N ALA A 33 41.31 -16.19 -33.92
CA ALA A 33 40.60 -14.96 -34.22
C ALA A 33 39.48 -15.29 -35.21
N LEU A 34 38.26 -15.46 -34.69
CA LEU A 34 37.05 -15.42 -35.53
C LEU A 34 36.73 -13.98 -35.82
N ALA A 35 37.02 -13.58 -37.07
CA ALA A 35 36.63 -12.30 -37.63
C ALA A 35 35.16 -12.03 -37.41
N ALA A 36 34.86 -10.93 -36.72
CA ALA A 36 33.53 -10.38 -36.58
C ALA A 36 33.00 -10.03 -37.98
N LYS A 37 32.05 -10.83 -38.44
CA LYS A 37 31.28 -10.51 -39.66
C LYS A 37 30.38 -9.33 -39.34
N GLU A 38 30.79 -8.14 -39.77
CA GLU A 38 29.94 -6.95 -39.76
C GLU A 38 28.65 -7.23 -40.53
N ILE A 39 27.52 -7.14 -39.84
CA ILE A 39 26.20 -7.15 -40.45
C ILE A 39 25.89 -5.68 -40.76
N PRO A 40 25.88 -5.28 -42.05
CA PRO A 40 25.58 -3.92 -42.41
C PRO A 40 24.07 -3.67 -42.26
N GLY A 41 23.69 -2.68 -41.46
CA GLY A 41 22.37 -2.09 -41.53
C GLY A 41 21.51 -2.10 -40.26
N VAL A 42 22.08 -2.17 -39.08
CA VAL A 42 21.32 -1.82 -37.85
C VAL A 42 21.88 -0.52 -37.31
N SER A 43 21.24 0.58 -37.68
CA SER A 43 21.57 1.89 -37.14
C SER A 43 21.35 1.91 -35.63
N ALA A 44 22.34 2.35 -34.88
CA ALA A 44 22.29 2.52 -33.41
C ALA A 44 21.09 3.40 -32.97
N ASP A 45 20.58 4.24 -33.87
CA ASP A 45 19.40 5.08 -33.67
C ASP A 45 18.08 4.28 -33.56
N ALA A 46 18.04 3.04 -34.10
CA ALA A 46 16.87 2.16 -34.00
C ALA A 46 16.75 1.45 -32.64
N GLU A 47 17.84 1.26 -31.92
CA GLU A 47 17.82 0.66 -30.57
C GLU A 47 17.47 1.67 -29.48
N ILE A 48 17.85 2.95 -29.66
CA ILE A 48 17.49 4.03 -28.74
C ILE A 48 15.98 4.34 -28.79
N SER A 49 15.33 4.08 -29.93
CA SER A 49 13.88 4.28 -30.07
C SER A 49 13.01 3.23 -29.38
N ARG A 50 13.54 2.04 -29.10
CA ARG A 50 12.77 0.97 -28.43
C ARG A 50 12.74 1.06 -26.91
N HIS A 51 13.53 1.95 -26.31
CA HIS A 51 13.58 2.16 -24.85
C HIS A 51 12.79 3.39 -24.38
N ARG A 52 12.02 4.00 -25.27
CA ARG A 52 11.00 5.00 -24.90
C ARG A 52 9.61 4.38 -24.76
N ASP A 53 9.52 3.20 -24.15
CA ASP A 53 8.29 2.76 -23.53
C ASP A 53 8.05 3.68 -22.34
N GLY A 54 7.09 4.59 -22.53
CA GLY A 54 6.82 5.77 -21.73
C GLY A 54 7.13 5.59 -20.26
N GLU A 55 8.00 6.41 -19.78
CA GLU A 55 8.25 6.61 -18.34
C GLU A 55 6.90 6.81 -17.66
N ARG A 56 6.43 5.77 -16.97
CA ARG A 56 5.14 5.80 -16.30
C ARG A 56 5.19 6.89 -15.25
N ASP A 57 4.23 7.78 -15.31
CA ASP A 57 4.06 8.80 -14.29
C ASP A 57 3.90 8.13 -12.91
N PRO A 58 4.88 8.30 -12.00
CA PRO A 58 4.86 7.67 -10.68
C PRO A 58 3.71 8.18 -9.79
N THR A 59 3.08 9.29 -10.16
CA THR A 59 1.92 9.86 -9.47
C THR A 59 0.60 9.26 -9.92
N ARG A 60 0.63 8.31 -10.87
CA ARG A 60 -0.57 7.67 -11.39
C ARG A 60 -0.53 6.15 -11.25
N GLY A 61 -1.68 5.59 -10.93
CA GLY A 61 -1.87 4.15 -10.82
C GLY A 61 -1.65 3.44 -12.15
N ALA A 62 -0.81 2.41 -12.15
CA ALA A 62 -0.40 1.66 -13.34
C ALA A 62 -1.56 0.97 -14.09
N VAL A 63 -2.71 0.79 -13.43
CA VAL A 63 -3.88 0.09 -13.98
C VAL A 63 -5.03 1.05 -14.27
N THR A 64 -5.36 1.91 -13.33
CA THR A 64 -6.52 2.80 -13.42
C THR A 64 -6.19 4.17 -13.98
N ASN A 65 -4.92 4.54 -14.04
CA ASN A 65 -4.44 5.88 -14.36
C ASN A 65 -5.01 6.99 -13.42
N LEU A 66 -5.59 6.60 -12.28
CA LEU A 66 -6.02 7.54 -11.26
C LEU A 66 -4.81 8.03 -10.45
N PRO A 67 -4.89 9.22 -9.83
CA PRO A 67 -3.83 9.69 -8.95
C PRO A 67 -3.50 8.69 -7.84
N ILE A 68 -2.23 8.57 -7.50
CA ILE A 68 -1.71 7.90 -6.32
C ILE A 68 -0.71 8.82 -5.62
N PRO A 69 -0.73 8.90 -4.27
CA PRO A 69 -1.67 8.23 -3.39
C PRO A 69 -3.11 8.78 -3.51
N ARG A 70 -4.11 7.95 -3.18
CA ARG A 70 -5.51 8.37 -3.10
C ARG A 70 -6.26 7.57 -2.03
N TYR A 71 -7.34 8.12 -1.52
CA TYR A 71 -8.17 7.45 -0.51
C TYR A 71 -9.33 6.67 -1.14
N VAL A 72 -9.60 5.52 -0.56
CA VAL A 72 -10.73 4.61 -0.82
C VAL A 72 -11.27 4.13 0.53
N SER A 73 -12.36 3.39 0.54
CA SER A 73 -12.83 2.73 1.77
C SER A 73 -12.94 1.23 1.60
N LEU A 74 -12.87 0.49 2.71
CA LEU A 74 -13.17 -0.93 2.73
C LEU A 74 -14.67 -1.12 2.50
N LYS A 75 -15.05 -1.96 1.52
CA LYS A 75 -16.45 -2.16 1.13
C LYS A 75 -17.24 -3.00 2.15
N GLY A 76 -16.62 -4.02 2.69
CA GLY A 76 -17.21 -4.95 3.65
C GLY A 76 -16.60 -4.85 5.03
N GLY A 77 -17.07 -5.68 5.96
CA GLY A 77 -16.56 -5.73 7.34
C GLY A 77 -15.18 -6.36 7.49
N GLU A 78 -14.64 -6.99 6.43
CA GLU A 78 -13.32 -7.63 6.46
C GLU A 78 -12.61 -7.48 5.12
N GLY A 79 -11.29 -7.25 5.16
CA GLY A 79 -10.41 -7.16 4.00
C GLY A 79 -9.03 -7.69 4.28
N ASN A 80 -8.65 -8.76 3.57
CA ASN A 80 -7.33 -9.37 3.67
C ASN A 80 -6.29 -8.57 2.89
N ALA A 81 -5.27 -8.09 3.57
CA ALA A 81 -4.10 -7.46 3.00
C ALA A 81 -2.94 -8.46 2.95
N ARG A 82 -2.46 -8.73 1.74
CA ARG A 82 -1.45 -9.74 1.46
C ARG A 82 -0.08 -9.12 1.22
N ARG A 83 0.96 -9.91 1.40
CA ARG A 83 2.34 -9.50 1.15
C ARG A 83 2.60 -9.12 -0.31
N GLY A 84 1.89 -9.72 -1.24
CA GLY A 84 2.02 -9.48 -2.68
C GLY A 84 0.69 -9.58 -3.44
N PRO A 85 0.70 -9.18 -4.73
CA PRO A 85 -0.51 -9.02 -5.52
C PRO A 85 -1.00 -10.34 -6.13
N SER A 86 -1.22 -11.36 -5.31
CA SER A 86 -1.88 -12.61 -5.72
C SER A 86 -2.48 -13.35 -4.51
N LEU A 87 -3.38 -14.29 -4.77
CA LEU A 87 -3.99 -15.15 -3.74
C LEU A 87 -3.00 -16.11 -3.09
N SER A 88 -1.88 -16.42 -3.75
CA SER A 88 -0.83 -17.30 -3.22
C SER A 88 0.03 -16.64 -2.14
N HIS A 89 0.03 -15.31 -2.09
CA HIS A 89 0.75 -14.61 -1.03
C HIS A 89 0.01 -14.70 0.31
N ARG A 90 0.77 -14.87 1.39
CA ARG A 90 0.23 -14.91 2.74
C ARG A 90 -0.47 -13.59 3.11
N ILE A 91 -1.45 -13.67 3.98
CA ILE A 91 -2.11 -12.53 4.58
C ILE A 91 -1.21 -12.03 5.72
N ASP A 92 -0.80 -10.77 5.65
CA ASP A 92 0.02 -10.12 6.69
C ASP A 92 -0.85 -9.24 7.60
N TRP A 93 -1.99 -8.75 7.10
CA TRP A 93 -2.90 -7.89 7.86
C TRP A 93 -4.37 -8.15 7.50
N VAL A 94 -5.29 -7.92 8.43
CA VAL A 94 -6.73 -8.04 8.19
C VAL A 94 -7.44 -6.78 8.68
N PHE A 95 -8.00 -6.02 7.76
CA PHE A 95 -8.88 -4.90 8.08
C PHE A 95 -10.26 -5.41 8.46
N ARG A 96 -10.89 -4.87 9.54
CA ARG A 96 -12.10 -5.44 10.12
C ARG A 96 -13.32 -4.51 10.17
N HIS A 97 -13.22 -3.28 9.69
CA HIS A 97 -14.32 -2.31 9.77
C HIS A 97 -14.81 -1.89 8.39
N ALA A 98 -16.11 -2.11 8.12
CA ALA A 98 -16.74 -1.58 6.92
C ALA A 98 -16.61 -0.06 6.87
N GLY A 99 -16.32 0.47 5.71
CA GLY A 99 -16.10 1.90 5.53
C GLY A 99 -14.74 2.40 6.02
N MET A 100 -13.86 1.56 6.57
CA MET A 100 -12.52 1.97 6.97
C MET A 100 -11.79 2.68 5.83
N PRO A 101 -11.34 3.93 5.97
CA PRO A 101 -10.57 4.60 4.95
C PRO A 101 -9.20 3.94 4.80
N LEU A 102 -8.74 3.85 3.57
CA LEU A 102 -7.45 3.26 3.20
C LEU A 102 -6.80 4.12 2.13
N ARG A 103 -5.48 4.25 2.17
CA ARG A 103 -4.72 5.01 1.20
C ARG A 103 -4.07 4.07 0.18
N VAL A 104 -4.49 4.13 -1.09
CA VAL A 104 -3.89 3.38 -2.20
C VAL A 104 -2.58 4.04 -2.57
N VAL A 105 -1.50 3.26 -2.53
CA VAL A 105 -0.13 3.73 -2.82
C VAL A 105 0.50 3.05 -4.04
N ALA A 106 -0.07 1.94 -4.52
CA ALA A 106 0.34 1.26 -5.75
C ALA A 106 -0.78 0.41 -6.34
N GLU A 107 -0.64 0.05 -7.62
CA GLU A 107 -1.58 -0.80 -8.36
C GLU A 107 -0.85 -1.88 -9.14
N PHE A 108 -1.41 -3.09 -9.17
CA PHE A 108 -0.95 -4.18 -10.02
C PHE A 108 -2.14 -5.08 -10.38
N GLY A 109 -2.53 -5.16 -11.65
CA GLY A 109 -3.69 -5.93 -12.11
C GLY A 109 -4.94 -5.64 -11.27
N HIS A 110 -5.50 -6.67 -10.66
CA HIS A 110 -6.68 -6.55 -9.78
C HIS A 110 -6.35 -6.16 -8.33
N TRP A 111 -5.10 -5.86 -8.02
CA TRP A 111 -4.64 -5.59 -6.66
C TRP A 111 -4.30 -4.12 -6.47
N ARG A 112 -4.57 -3.64 -5.25
CA ARG A 112 -4.21 -2.29 -4.79
C ARG A 112 -3.38 -2.44 -3.53
N ARG A 113 -2.20 -1.85 -3.51
CA ARG A 113 -1.43 -1.75 -2.27
C ARG A 113 -2.02 -0.62 -1.46
N VAL A 114 -2.52 -0.94 -0.27
CA VAL A 114 -3.16 0.02 0.62
C VAL A 114 -2.44 0.07 1.96
N VAL A 115 -2.55 1.22 2.61
CA VAL A 115 -2.10 1.42 3.99
C VAL A 115 -3.19 2.16 4.77
N ASP A 116 -3.27 1.90 6.07
CA ASP A 116 -4.11 2.64 7.01
C ASP A 116 -3.37 3.86 7.60
N GLN A 117 -3.96 4.50 8.60
CA GLN A 117 -3.40 5.67 9.29
C GLN A 117 -2.07 5.36 10.01
N ASP A 118 -1.86 4.12 10.43
CA ASP A 118 -0.67 3.68 11.16
C ASP A 118 0.40 3.10 10.23
N GLY A 119 0.13 3.11 8.89
CA GLY A 119 1.01 2.57 7.86
C GLY A 119 0.92 1.05 7.72
N ALA A 120 0.04 0.38 8.45
CA ALA A 120 -0.19 -1.05 8.30
C ALA A 120 -1.01 -1.34 7.03
N GLY A 121 -0.76 -2.47 6.38
CA GLY A 121 -1.51 -2.84 5.17
C GLY A 121 -0.81 -3.85 4.28
N GLY A 122 -1.10 -3.76 2.99
CA GLY A 122 -0.60 -4.68 1.97
C GLY A 122 -1.44 -4.65 0.71
N TRP A 123 -1.40 -5.74 -0.05
CA TRP A 123 -2.14 -5.88 -1.29
C TRP A 123 -3.56 -6.41 -1.04
N VAL A 124 -4.55 -5.61 -1.40
CA VAL A 124 -5.98 -5.91 -1.27
C VAL A 124 -6.59 -6.02 -2.67
N HIS A 125 -7.46 -6.99 -2.89
CA HIS A 125 -8.17 -7.13 -4.16
C HIS A 125 -9.17 -5.97 -4.33
N TYR A 126 -9.22 -5.36 -5.52
CA TYR A 126 -10.01 -4.15 -5.76
C TYR A 126 -11.50 -4.30 -5.44
N SER A 127 -12.06 -5.51 -5.58
CA SER A 127 -13.48 -5.79 -5.29
C SER A 127 -13.86 -5.59 -3.82
N LEU A 128 -12.88 -5.60 -2.91
CA LEU A 128 -13.06 -5.32 -1.49
C LEU A 128 -13.01 -3.82 -1.17
N LEU A 129 -12.72 -3.00 -2.16
CA LEU A 129 -12.58 -1.56 -2.01
C LEU A 129 -13.78 -0.83 -2.65
N SER A 130 -14.05 0.36 -2.13
CA SER A 130 -15.12 1.25 -2.58
C SER A 130 -14.57 2.66 -2.79
N GLY A 131 -15.10 3.35 -3.80
CA GLY A 131 -14.83 4.78 -4.03
C GLY A 131 -15.58 5.71 -3.07
N VAL A 132 -16.43 5.17 -2.19
CA VAL A 132 -17.08 5.98 -1.14
C VAL A 132 -16.00 6.54 -0.24
N ARG A 133 -16.01 7.86 -0.03
CA ARG A 133 -15.02 8.53 0.80
C ARG A 133 -15.47 8.54 2.25
N THR A 134 -14.57 8.12 3.11
CA THR A 134 -14.72 8.09 4.56
C THR A 134 -13.48 8.66 5.21
N ALA A 135 -13.59 9.01 6.49
CA ALA A 135 -12.47 9.45 7.30
C ALA A 135 -12.57 8.84 8.71
N ILE A 136 -11.43 8.76 9.40
CA ILE A 136 -11.35 8.38 10.81
C ILE A 136 -11.16 9.65 11.64
N VAL A 137 -11.95 9.79 12.67
CA VAL A 137 -11.82 10.85 13.67
C VAL A 137 -10.55 10.60 14.49
N GLN A 138 -9.64 11.58 14.55
CA GLN A 138 -8.38 11.48 15.28
C GLN A 138 -8.42 12.12 16.66
N LYS A 139 -9.32 13.10 16.85
CA LYS A 139 -9.49 13.83 18.11
C LYS A 139 -10.67 13.25 18.87
N ASP A 140 -10.47 12.92 20.14
CA ASP A 140 -11.58 12.48 20.99
C ASP A 140 -12.61 13.59 21.23
N MET A 141 -13.89 13.20 21.34
CA MET A 141 -15.01 14.14 21.49
C MET A 141 -15.00 15.28 20.47
N LEU A 142 -14.59 14.95 19.21
CA LEU A 142 -14.56 15.93 18.12
C LEU A 142 -15.94 16.54 17.89
N GLU A 143 -16.02 17.84 17.98
CA GLU A 143 -17.25 18.59 17.73
C GLU A 143 -17.54 18.72 16.24
N LEU A 144 -18.72 18.29 15.83
CA LEU A 144 -19.29 18.53 14.51
C LEU A 144 -20.06 19.83 14.54
N LEU A 145 -19.67 20.80 13.73
CA LEU A 145 -20.22 22.15 13.74
C LEU A 145 -21.29 22.32 12.64
N ALA A 146 -22.28 23.17 12.89
CA ALA A 146 -23.35 23.45 11.91
C ALA A 146 -22.82 24.16 10.64
N LYS A 147 -21.74 24.93 10.76
CA LYS A 147 -21.09 25.69 9.68
C LYS A 147 -19.56 25.51 9.78
N PRO A 148 -18.79 25.75 8.69
CA PRO A 148 -17.33 25.73 8.71
C PRO A 148 -16.76 26.98 9.39
N ASP A 149 -17.04 27.13 10.66
CA ASP A 149 -16.64 28.25 11.51
C ASP A 149 -16.53 27.74 12.96
N GLU A 150 -15.41 28.00 13.62
CA GLU A 150 -15.14 27.55 14.99
C GLU A 150 -16.14 28.08 16.02
N ARG A 151 -16.81 29.22 15.72
CA ARG A 151 -17.83 29.82 16.57
C ARG A 151 -19.25 29.30 16.30
N SER A 152 -19.37 28.36 15.37
CA SER A 152 -20.66 27.76 15.01
C SER A 152 -21.16 26.82 16.10
N ASN A 153 -22.49 26.64 16.13
CA ASN A 153 -23.14 25.72 17.09
C ASN A 153 -22.65 24.27 16.83
N VAL A 154 -22.41 23.56 17.92
CA VAL A 154 -22.13 22.10 17.90
C VAL A 154 -23.44 21.37 17.65
N VAL A 155 -23.45 20.49 16.63
CA VAL A 155 -24.61 19.65 16.30
C VAL A 155 -24.45 18.21 16.84
N ALA A 156 -23.22 17.73 16.94
CA ALA A 156 -22.91 16.40 17.47
C ALA A 156 -21.46 16.34 17.95
N ARG A 157 -21.09 15.25 18.62
CA ARG A 157 -19.71 14.91 18.96
C ARG A 157 -19.39 13.50 18.50
N ALA A 158 -18.17 13.29 18.02
CA ALA A 158 -17.65 12.00 17.57
C ALA A 158 -16.45 11.59 18.42
N GLU A 159 -16.39 10.30 18.78
CA GLU A 159 -15.27 9.71 19.51
C GLU A 159 -14.08 9.49 18.57
N ALA A 160 -12.87 9.48 19.11
CA ALA A 160 -11.68 9.10 18.38
C ALA A 160 -11.83 7.67 17.82
N GLY A 161 -11.37 7.43 16.58
CA GLY A 161 -11.53 6.17 15.89
C GLY A 161 -12.87 5.98 15.18
N ALA A 162 -13.85 6.84 15.39
CA ALA A 162 -15.13 6.78 14.67
C ALA A 162 -14.91 6.96 13.17
N ILE A 163 -15.56 6.10 12.37
CA ILE A 163 -15.57 6.19 10.91
C ILE A 163 -16.75 7.05 10.50
N VAL A 164 -16.45 8.15 9.81
CA VAL A 164 -17.46 9.08 9.29
C VAL A 164 -17.41 9.12 7.76
N ARG A 165 -18.55 9.34 7.13
CA ARG A 165 -18.63 9.56 5.69
C ARG A 165 -18.21 10.97 5.37
N LEU A 166 -17.30 11.11 4.41
CA LEU A 166 -16.84 12.39 3.90
C LEU A 166 -17.75 12.88 2.77
N HIS A 167 -18.15 14.14 2.84
CA HIS A 167 -18.95 14.79 1.80
C HIS A 167 -18.11 15.86 1.09
N GLU A 168 -18.42 17.11 1.29
CA GLU A 168 -17.71 18.24 0.71
C GLU A 168 -16.53 18.67 1.57
N CYS A 169 -15.46 19.19 0.96
CA CYS A 169 -14.32 19.75 1.67
C CYS A 169 -13.92 21.10 1.05
N THR A 170 -13.78 22.11 1.89
CA THR A 170 -13.17 23.41 1.55
C THR A 170 -11.65 23.36 1.80
N VAL A 171 -10.98 24.49 1.88
CA VAL A 171 -9.54 24.56 2.18
C VAL A 171 -9.23 23.92 3.54
N ASP A 172 -9.94 24.30 4.60
CA ASP A 172 -9.62 23.87 5.97
C ASP A 172 -10.65 22.91 6.59
N TRP A 173 -11.86 22.84 6.02
CA TRP A 173 -12.99 22.16 6.61
C TRP A 173 -13.51 21.05 5.70
N CYS A 174 -14.01 19.99 6.32
CA CYS A 174 -14.79 18.97 5.63
C CYS A 174 -16.15 18.77 6.32
N ARG A 175 -17.17 18.56 5.53
CA ARG A 175 -18.47 18.13 5.99
C ARG A 175 -18.48 16.62 6.10
N VAL A 176 -18.81 16.11 7.27
CA VAL A 176 -18.85 14.67 7.55
C VAL A 176 -20.22 14.27 8.09
N SER A 177 -20.52 12.96 7.98
CA SER A 177 -21.72 12.40 8.63
C SER A 177 -21.43 11.05 9.26
N GLY A 178 -22.03 10.79 10.41
CA GLY A 178 -21.96 9.55 11.16
C GLY A 178 -23.05 9.50 12.24
N GLY A 179 -23.53 8.30 12.58
CA GLY A 179 -24.57 8.14 13.60
C GLY A 179 -25.90 8.86 13.31
N GLY A 180 -26.19 9.19 12.05
CA GLY A 180 -27.38 9.96 11.67
C GLY A 180 -27.18 11.47 11.64
N GLU A 181 -26.10 11.96 12.22
CA GLU A 181 -25.80 13.39 12.30
C GLU A 181 -24.83 13.82 11.18
N LYS A 182 -24.82 15.13 10.88
CA LYS A 182 -23.99 15.72 9.85
C LYS A 182 -23.47 17.10 10.32
N GLY A 183 -22.19 17.32 10.13
CA GLY A 183 -21.59 18.61 10.52
C GLY A 183 -20.22 18.83 9.91
N TRP A 184 -19.63 19.97 10.19
CA TRP A 184 -18.33 20.42 9.71
C TRP A 184 -17.26 20.16 10.75
N VAL A 185 -16.10 19.68 10.30
CA VAL A 185 -14.90 19.44 11.11
C VAL A 185 -13.67 20.00 10.40
N LEU A 186 -12.64 20.35 11.15
CA LEU A 186 -11.35 20.72 10.59
C LEU A 186 -10.68 19.48 9.97
N LYS A 187 -10.08 19.63 8.80
CA LYS A 187 -9.33 18.54 8.12
C LYS A 187 -8.23 17.94 9.01
N THR A 188 -7.58 18.76 9.82
CA THR A 188 -6.51 18.36 10.73
C THR A 188 -6.97 17.43 11.85
N THR A 189 -8.27 17.26 12.05
CA THR A 189 -8.86 16.42 13.11
C THR A 189 -9.33 15.06 12.60
N ILE A 190 -9.19 14.80 11.31
CA ILE A 190 -9.60 13.55 10.66
C ILE A 190 -8.50 13.02 9.75
N TRP A 191 -8.46 11.70 9.57
CA TRP A 191 -7.61 11.03 8.59
C TRP A 191 -8.46 10.42 7.48
N GLY A 192 -8.03 10.54 6.23
CA GLY A 192 -8.76 10.03 5.06
C GLY A 192 -9.03 11.11 4.01
N VAL A 193 -8.44 12.29 4.20
CA VAL A 193 -8.47 13.42 3.27
C VAL A 193 -7.08 14.04 3.17
N ASP A 194 -6.67 14.47 1.98
CA ASP A 194 -5.41 15.20 1.82
C ASP A 194 -5.59 16.68 2.22
N PRO A 195 -4.54 17.35 2.74
CA PRO A 195 -4.65 18.74 3.24
C PRO A 195 -5.13 19.73 2.19
N ASP A 196 -4.72 19.55 0.95
CA ASP A 196 -5.04 20.38 -0.21
C ASP A 196 -6.28 19.90 -0.98
N GLU A 197 -6.88 18.77 -0.57
CA GLU A 197 -8.05 18.23 -1.26
C GLU A 197 -9.27 19.14 -1.09
N ILE A 198 -9.80 19.63 -2.21
CA ILE A 198 -11.11 20.30 -2.29
C ILE A 198 -12.08 19.33 -2.94
N ARG A 199 -13.29 19.24 -2.38
CA ARG A 199 -14.30 18.28 -2.81
C ARG A 199 -15.69 18.90 -2.71
N ASP A 200 -16.49 18.71 -3.74
CA ASP A 200 -17.91 19.06 -3.82
C ASP A 200 -18.82 17.88 -3.48
#